data_8ff1754416b5a7fdc14fbfe5031faa72
#
_entry.id   8ff1754416b5a7fdc14fbfe5031faa72
#
_cell.length_a   1.000
_cell.length_b   1.000
_cell.length_c   1.000
_cell.angle_alpha   90.00
_cell.angle_beta   90.00
_cell.angle_gamma   90.00
#
_symmetry.space_group_name_H-M   'P 1'
#
loop_
_entity.id
_entity.type
_entity.pdbx_description
1 polymer ?
#
loop_
_entity_poly.entity_id
_entity_poly.type
_entity_poly.pdbx_seq_one_letter_code
_entity_poly.pdbx_strand_id
1 'polypeptide(L)'
;MKLKQSGSALIMVLIFLVAIMIIGTIAIRKGLIGLNIATTSQVQQLVLQNSDASFFQIENPTNLIQSLSATGLFGYIGNTNDKNKELVFCYRGDKSDFFNIGRASLMQWVDGNSAPTNNALGTDGYCDAVDTNNNWFTSGRKTVMTQVAVKFSTVGEDDPFYARTRGLDEKEGQVQEAKRVKAFAVSLMPSLSNVNRADINKCLQQHMSEVTLPDGTAAPDVSGKSDLNNPLKSVTECLASLNVPFTTNITEYTIAQDFN
;
A
#
# COMPACT_ATOMS: atom_id res chain seq x y z
N MET A 1 -55.32 -0.75 -62.90
CA MET A 1 -54.06 -0.02 -62.70
C MET A 1 -53.33 -0.65 -61.55
N LYS A 2 -52.23 -1.43 -61.79
CA LYS A 2 -51.35 -1.97 -60.75
C LYS A 2 -50.24 -0.93 -60.49
N LEU A 3 -50.33 -0.23 -59.36
CA LEU A 3 -49.31 0.68 -58.92
C LEU A 3 -48.02 -0.14 -58.58
N LYS A 4 -46.97 0.11 -59.30
CA LYS A 4 -45.64 -0.46 -59.03
C LYS A 4 -45.06 0.23 -57.79
N GLN A 5 -45.21 -0.37 -56.61
CA GLN A 5 -44.64 0.09 -55.32
C GLN A 5 -43.30 -0.54 -55.00
N SER A 6 -42.48 -0.86 -55.96
CA SER A 6 -41.22 -1.62 -55.73
C SER A 6 -40.03 -0.80 -55.25
N GLY A 7 -40.10 0.54 -55.19
CA GLY A 7 -39.00 1.38 -54.72
C GLY A 7 -39.11 1.86 -53.25
N SER A 8 -40.34 2.05 -52.75
CA SER A 8 -40.61 2.59 -51.42
C SER A 8 -40.25 1.60 -50.28
N ALA A 9 -40.52 0.32 -50.49
CA ALA A 9 -40.21 -0.72 -49.50
C ALA A 9 -38.70 -0.87 -49.25
N LEU A 10 -37.89 -0.75 -50.29
CA LEU A 10 -36.42 -0.84 -50.16
C LEU A 10 -35.86 0.30 -49.29
N ILE A 11 -36.37 1.52 -49.51
CA ILE A 11 -35.92 2.70 -48.72
C ILE A 11 -36.30 2.55 -47.24
N MET A 12 -37.54 2.10 -46.95
CA MET A 12 -37.94 1.85 -45.56
C MET A 12 -37.07 0.80 -44.87
N VAL A 13 -36.78 -0.32 -45.52
CA VAL A 13 -35.92 -1.36 -44.98
C VAL A 13 -34.50 -0.83 -44.70
N LEU A 14 -33.96 -0.02 -45.62
CA LEU A 14 -32.64 0.57 -45.46
C LEU A 14 -32.57 1.55 -44.27
N ILE A 15 -33.62 2.39 -44.10
CA ILE A 15 -33.70 3.30 -42.94
C ILE A 15 -33.80 2.52 -41.62
N PHE A 16 -34.62 1.47 -41.57
CA PHE A 16 -34.71 0.62 -40.36
C PHE A 16 -33.38 -0.07 -40.04
N LEU A 17 -32.65 -0.56 -41.06
CA LEU A 17 -31.38 -1.22 -40.88
C LEU A 17 -30.33 -0.25 -40.33
N VAL A 18 -30.26 0.97 -40.85
CA VAL A 18 -29.35 2.02 -40.33
C VAL A 18 -29.75 2.40 -38.92
N ALA A 19 -31.06 2.56 -38.62
CA ALA A 19 -31.51 2.87 -37.26
C ALA A 19 -31.12 1.78 -36.25
N ILE A 20 -31.27 0.50 -36.58
CA ILE A 20 -30.90 -0.61 -35.73
C ILE A 20 -29.37 -0.64 -35.52
N MET A 21 -28.57 -0.37 -36.56
CA MET A 21 -27.08 -0.28 -36.41
C MET A 21 -26.70 0.85 -35.44
N ILE A 22 -27.31 2.02 -35.52
CA ILE A 22 -27.02 3.14 -34.64
C ILE A 22 -27.38 2.79 -33.18
N ILE A 23 -28.57 2.25 -32.95
CA ILE A 23 -29.02 1.82 -31.62
C ILE A 23 -28.08 0.73 -31.07
N GLY A 24 -27.74 -0.25 -31.88
CA GLY A 24 -26.80 -1.34 -31.51
C GLY A 24 -25.42 -0.84 -31.10
N THR A 25 -24.84 0.09 -31.83
CA THR A 25 -23.52 0.67 -31.49
C THR A 25 -23.58 1.48 -30.20
N ILE A 26 -24.65 2.24 -29.96
CA ILE A 26 -24.85 3.00 -28.72
C ILE A 26 -24.98 2.02 -27.51
N ALA A 27 -25.79 0.97 -27.69
CA ALA A 27 -26.01 -0.03 -26.64
C ALA A 27 -24.70 -0.74 -26.25
N ILE A 28 -23.89 -1.15 -27.23
CA ILE A 28 -22.57 -1.77 -26.99
C ILE A 28 -21.63 -0.82 -26.24
N ARG A 29 -21.54 0.44 -26.68
CA ARG A 29 -20.68 1.44 -26.00
C ARG A 29 -21.11 1.66 -24.54
N LYS A 30 -22.40 1.81 -24.28
CA LYS A 30 -22.89 1.93 -22.88
C LYS A 30 -22.64 0.68 -22.05
N GLY A 31 -22.79 -0.50 -22.65
CA GLY A 31 -22.49 -1.77 -21.99
C GLY A 31 -21.01 -1.89 -21.60
N LEU A 32 -20.09 -1.52 -22.48
CA LEU A 32 -18.65 -1.52 -22.20
C LEU A 32 -18.27 -0.53 -21.08
N ILE A 33 -18.85 0.67 -21.09
CA ILE A 33 -18.61 1.65 -20.03
C ILE A 33 -19.13 1.12 -18.69
N GLY A 34 -20.32 0.55 -18.66
CA GLY A 34 -20.91 -0.04 -17.45
C GLY A 34 -20.05 -1.20 -16.90
N LEU A 35 -19.53 -2.04 -17.78
CA LEU A 35 -18.63 -3.13 -17.40
C LEU A 35 -17.32 -2.59 -16.80
N ASN A 36 -16.71 -1.58 -17.42
CA ASN A 36 -15.48 -0.96 -16.91
C ASN A 36 -15.68 -0.33 -15.52
N ILE A 37 -16.79 0.36 -15.31
CA ILE A 37 -17.13 0.94 -14.01
C ILE A 37 -17.32 -0.18 -12.96
N ALA A 38 -18.05 -1.23 -13.28
CA ALA A 38 -18.30 -2.35 -12.37
C ALA A 38 -17.00 -3.08 -12.01
N THR A 39 -16.13 -3.35 -12.99
CA THR A 39 -14.84 -4.00 -12.73
C THR A 39 -13.91 -3.13 -11.90
N THR A 40 -13.83 -1.83 -12.17
CA THR A 40 -13.01 -0.90 -11.37
C THR A 40 -13.48 -0.83 -9.93
N SER A 41 -14.81 -0.76 -9.70
CA SER A 41 -15.39 -0.76 -8.36
C SER A 41 -15.10 -2.06 -7.60
N GLN A 42 -15.20 -3.20 -8.25
CA GLN A 42 -14.85 -4.50 -7.65
C GLN A 42 -13.37 -4.59 -7.27
N VAL A 43 -12.49 -4.08 -8.12
CA VAL A 43 -11.04 -4.02 -7.84
C VAL A 43 -10.76 -3.17 -6.62
N GLN A 44 -11.32 -1.95 -6.55
CA GLN A 44 -11.15 -1.07 -5.40
C GLN A 44 -11.63 -1.72 -4.11
N GLN A 45 -12.79 -2.38 -4.14
CA GLN A 45 -13.30 -3.10 -2.98
C GLN A 45 -12.39 -4.25 -2.56
N LEU A 46 -11.85 -5.02 -3.51
CA LEU A 46 -10.93 -6.11 -3.21
C LEU A 46 -9.62 -5.62 -2.58
N VAL A 47 -9.00 -4.58 -3.12
CA VAL A 47 -7.74 -4.05 -2.55
C VAL A 47 -7.98 -3.43 -1.18
N LEU A 48 -9.12 -2.76 -0.96
CA LEU A 48 -9.51 -2.22 0.33
C LEU A 48 -9.69 -3.34 1.37
N GLN A 49 -10.48 -4.37 1.05
CA GLN A 49 -10.69 -5.51 1.95
C GLN A 49 -9.39 -6.22 2.33
N ASN A 50 -8.45 -6.35 1.38
CA ASN A 50 -7.16 -6.98 1.66
C ASN A 50 -6.25 -6.09 2.52
N SER A 51 -6.33 -4.77 2.36
CA SER A 51 -5.64 -3.81 3.24
C SER A 51 -6.21 -3.89 4.67
N ASP A 52 -7.53 -3.89 4.83
CA ASP A 52 -8.20 -4.01 6.12
C ASP A 52 -7.91 -5.36 6.80
N ALA A 53 -7.80 -6.45 6.03
CA ALA A 53 -7.46 -7.76 6.55
C ALA A 53 -6.07 -7.77 7.23
N SER A 54 -5.11 -6.98 6.75
CA SER A 54 -3.81 -6.85 7.38
C SER A 54 -3.90 -6.15 8.74
N PHE A 55 -4.70 -5.10 8.86
CA PHE A 55 -4.93 -4.40 10.13
C PHE A 55 -5.66 -5.26 11.14
N PHE A 56 -6.66 -6.03 10.68
CA PHE A 56 -7.35 -6.98 11.56
C PHE A 56 -6.36 -7.99 12.18
N GLN A 57 -5.33 -8.41 11.44
CA GLN A 57 -4.29 -9.30 11.98
C GLN A 57 -3.32 -8.56 12.92
N ILE A 58 -2.99 -7.30 12.63
CA ILE A 58 -2.16 -6.45 13.51
C ILE A 58 -2.87 -6.26 14.86
N GLU A 59 -4.17 -6.01 14.86
CA GLU A 59 -4.99 -5.73 16.04
C GLU A 59 -5.42 -6.99 16.80
N ASN A 60 -5.15 -8.19 16.24
CA ASN A 60 -5.49 -9.43 16.91
C ASN A 60 -4.68 -9.56 18.23
N PRO A 61 -5.32 -9.75 19.39
CA PRO A 61 -4.64 -9.80 20.68
C PRO A 61 -3.51 -10.83 20.75
N THR A 62 -3.67 -11.97 20.09
CA THR A 62 -2.62 -13.02 20.05
C THR A 62 -1.39 -12.56 19.28
N ASN A 63 -1.57 -11.86 18.17
CA ASN A 63 -0.49 -11.32 17.36
C ASN A 63 0.13 -10.09 18.02
N LEU A 64 -0.65 -9.30 18.75
CA LEU A 64 -0.20 -8.09 19.42
C LEU A 64 0.87 -8.40 20.48
N ILE A 65 0.69 -9.44 21.27
CA ILE A 65 1.69 -9.87 22.26
C ILE A 65 3.02 -10.20 21.60
N GLN A 66 2.99 -10.92 20.49
CA GLN A 66 4.20 -11.24 19.73
C GLN A 66 4.79 -9.99 19.05
N SER A 67 3.95 -9.09 18.59
CA SER A 67 4.36 -7.84 17.92
C SER A 67 5.09 -6.88 18.86
N LEU A 68 4.82 -6.92 20.16
CA LEU A 68 5.47 -6.10 21.18
C LEU A 68 6.84 -6.65 21.64
N SER A 69 7.17 -7.89 21.31
CA SER A 69 8.49 -8.47 21.63
C SER A 69 9.62 -7.74 20.90
N ALA A 70 10.86 -7.82 21.39
CA ALA A 70 12.03 -7.15 20.80
C ALA A 70 12.28 -7.47 19.32
N THR A 71 11.85 -8.66 18.86
CA THR A 71 11.91 -9.10 17.46
C THR A 71 10.54 -9.00 16.76
N GLY A 72 9.56 -8.44 17.43
CA GLY A 72 8.20 -8.28 16.93
C GLY A 72 8.04 -7.03 16.06
N LEU A 73 6.86 -6.92 15.46
CA LEU A 73 6.53 -5.86 14.51
C LEU A 73 6.71 -4.44 15.09
N PHE A 74 6.29 -4.23 16.34
CA PHE A 74 6.36 -2.93 17.01
C PHE A 74 7.58 -2.81 17.95
N GLY A 75 8.12 -3.93 18.44
CA GLY A 75 9.27 -3.91 19.33
C GLY A 75 10.58 -3.68 18.61
N TYR A 76 10.70 -4.11 17.36
CA TYR A 76 11.92 -3.93 16.56
C TYR A 76 12.14 -2.45 16.16
N ILE A 77 11.07 -1.73 15.84
CA ILE A 77 11.10 -0.29 15.54
C ILE A 77 10.33 0.42 16.66
N GLY A 78 11.01 0.77 17.71
CA GLY A 78 10.34 1.35 18.88
C GLY A 78 11.09 2.50 19.52
N ASN A 79 12.15 3.03 18.89
CA ASN A 79 12.96 4.08 19.44
C ASN A 79 12.92 5.34 18.58
N THR A 80 13.11 6.49 19.21
CA THR A 80 13.23 7.79 18.51
C THR A 80 14.38 7.80 17.50
N ASN A 81 15.42 6.97 17.71
CA ASN A 81 16.51 6.81 16.75
C ASN A 81 16.13 6.00 15.50
N ASP A 82 14.90 5.49 15.43
CA ASP A 82 14.42 4.69 14.31
C ASP A 82 13.47 5.47 13.38
N LYS A 83 13.40 6.80 13.52
CA LYS A 83 12.53 7.69 12.72
C LYS A 83 12.70 7.54 11.21
N ASN A 84 13.91 7.29 10.78
CA ASN A 84 14.32 7.11 9.38
C ASN A 84 14.30 5.65 8.91
N LYS A 85 13.65 4.77 9.68
CA LYS A 85 13.55 3.33 9.39
C LYS A 85 12.10 2.90 9.24
N GLU A 86 11.88 1.94 8.38
CA GLU A 86 10.59 1.25 8.18
C GLU A 86 10.84 -0.26 8.15
N LEU A 87 10.13 -0.99 9.00
CA LEU A 87 10.11 -2.45 8.96
C LEU A 87 9.02 -2.88 7.98
N VAL A 88 9.40 -3.59 6.94
CA VAL A 88 8.52 -3.93 5.81
C VAL A 88 8.37 -5.44 5.71
N PHE A 89 7.16 -5.91 5.47
CA PHE A 89 6.90 -7.30 5.13
C PHE A 89 5.72 -7.43 4.17
N CYS A 90 5.75 -8.49 3.36
CA CYS A 90 4.62 -8.83 2.49
C CYS A 90 3.62 -9.69 3.27
N TYR A 91 2.39 -9.20 3.42
CA TYR A 91 1.34 -9.90 4.15
C TYR A 91 0.91 -11.18 3.43
N ARG A 92 0.80 -12.27 4.19
CA ARG A 92 0.49 -13.61 3.70
C ARG A 92 -0.75 -14.16 4.39
N GLY A 93 -1.87 -14.13 3.70
CA GLY A 93 -3.13 -14.59 4.26
C GLY A 93 -3.24 -16.11 4.49
N ASP A 94 -2.31 -16.90 3.91
CA ASP A 94 -2.29 -18.36 3.99
C ASP A 94 -1.37 -18.92 5.09
N LYS A 95 -0.67 -18.05 5.82
CA LYS A 95 0.26 -18.43 6.90
C LYS A 95 -0.37 -18.23 8.26
N SER A 96 -0.07 -19.16 9.17
CA SER A 96 -0.50 -19.08 10.57
C SER A 96 0.20 -17.99 11.36
N ASP A 97 1.45 -17.68 11.00
CA ASP A 97 2.23 -16.62 11.58
C ASP A 97 2.05 -15.33 10.75
N PHE A 98 1.44 -14.34 11.35
CA PHE A 98 1.19 -13.04 10.72
C PHE A 98 2.50 -12.33 10.38
N PHE A 99 3.45 -12.32 11.31
CA PHE A 99 4.72 -11.63 11.18
C PHE A 99 5.88 -12.52 11.65
N ASN A 100 6.99 -12.47 10.91
CA ASN A 100 8.23 -13.12 11.27
C ASN A 100 9.41 -12.25 10.81
N ILE A 101 10.31 -11.88 11.74
CA ILE A 101 11.45 -11.01 11.45
C ILE A 101 12.41 -11.60 10.39
N GLY A 102 12.52 -12.92 10.30
CA GLY A 102 13.31 -13.59 9.26
C GLY A 102 12.75 -13.46 7.85
N ARG A 103 11.52 -12.92 7.72
CA ARG A 103 10.85 -12.62 6.45
C ARG A 103 10.40 -11.15 6.38
N ALA A 104 11.09 -10.31 7.12
CA ALA A 104 10.92 -8.86 7.08
C ALA A 104 12.16 -8.23 6.45
N SER A 105 12.00 -7.04 5.92
CA SER A 105 13.06 -6.21 5.38
C SER A 105 13.07 -4.88 6.11
N LEU A 106 14.24 -4.27 6.22
CA LEU A 106 14.39 -2.95 6.82
C LEU A 106 14.73 -1.95 5.72
N MET A 107 13.83 -1.02 5.46
CA MET A 107 14.08 0.17 4.67
C MET A 107 14.57 1.27 5.60
N GLN A 108 15.71 1.88 5.30
CA GLN A 108 16.26 2.94 6.13
C GLN A 108 16.96 4.00 5.30
N TRP A 109 16.84 5.25 5.75
CA TRP A 109 17.64 6.33 5.21
C TRP A 109 18.86 6.53 6.11
N VAL A 110 20.04 6.22 5.60
CA VAL A 110 21.30 6.39 6.33
C VAL A 110 21.85 7.78 6.03
N ASP A 111 22.40 8.43 7.05
CA ASP A 111 23.02 9.75 6.89
C ASP A 111 24.12 9.74 5.82
N GLY A 112 24.15 10.79 5.00
CA GLY A 112 25.06 10.91 3.86
C GLY A 112 24.63 10.15 2.59
N ASN A 113 23.57 9.33 2.64
CA ASN A 113 23.09 8.65 1.46
C ASN A 113 22.09 9.52 0.67
N SER A 114 22.14 9.40 -0.66
CA SER A 114 21.21 10.09 -1.57
C SER A 114 19.90 9.34 -1.81
N ALA A 115 19.75 8.15 -1.23
CA ALA A 115 18.55 7.30 -1.33
C ALA A 115 18.47 6.35 -0.13
N PRO A 116 17.27 5.85 0.23
CA PRO A 116 17.11 4.84 1.26
C PRO A 116 17.78 3.53 0.84
N THR A 117 18.21 2.74 1.82
CA THR A 117 18.77 1.41 1.65
C THR A 117 17.80 0.36 2.19
N ASN A 118 17.84 -0.86 1.63
CA ASN A 118 16.86 -1.92 1.92
C ASN A 118 17.50 -3.28 2.22
N ASN A 119 18.79 -3.33 2.48
CA ASN A 119 19.57 -4.58 2.58
C ASN A 119 19.97 -4.98 3.99
N ALA A 120 19.58 -4.23 5.01
CA ALA A 120 20.02 -4.48 6.39
C ALA A 120 19.50 -5.81 6.97
N LEU A 121 18.28 -6.23 6.61
CA LEU A 121 17.69 -7.53 6.95
C LEU A 121 17.46 -8.42 5.71
N GLY A 122 18.06 -8.07 4.56
CA GLY A 122 17.72 -8.69 3.28
C GLY A 122 16.46 -8.10 2.64
N THR A 123 16.08 -8.64 1.48
CA THR A 123 14.99 -8.12 0.65
C THR A 123 13.75 -9.04 0.61
N ASP A 124 13.76 -10.15 1.33
CA ASP A 124 12.69 -11.16 1.30
C ASP A 124 11.38 -10.70 1.97
N GLY A 125 11.41 -9.58 2.68
CA GLY A 125 10.24 -8.98 3.28
C GLY A 125 9.37 -8.22 2.30
N TYR A 126 9.91 -7.73 1.19
CA TYR A 126 9.12 -6.99 0.21
C TYR A 126 8.20 -7.91 -0.58
N CYS A 127 7.04 -7.38 -0.98
CA CYS A 127 6.24 -8.04 -1.99
C CYS A 127 6.97 -8.00 -3.34
N ASP A 128 6.90 -9.12 -4.08
CA ASP A 128 7.53 -9.26 -5.39
C ASP A 128 6.48 -9.52 -6.47
N ALA A 129 6.30 -8.57 -7.37
CA ALA A 129 5.35 -8.69 -8.49
C ALA A 129 5.87 -9.57 -9.63
N VAL A 130 7.17 -9.87 -9.69
CA VAL A 130 7.82 -10.68 -10.73
C VAL A 130 7.80 -12.16 -10.34
N ASP A 131 8.24 -12.49 -9.11
CA ASP A 131 8.29 -13.86 -8.64
C ASP A 131 6.93 -14.32 -8.13
N THR A 132 6.23 -15.09 -8.94
CA THR A 132 4.91 -15.63 -8.58
C THR A 132 4.99 -16.80 -7.60
N ASN A 133 6.15 -17.40 -7.37
CA ASN A 133 6.31 -18.54 -6.46
C ASN A 133 6.52 -18.10 -5.01
N ASN A 134 7.29 -17.03 -4.81
CA ASN A 134 7.53 -16.44 -3.50
C ASN A 134 6.54 -15.32 -3.17
N ASN A 135 5.70 -14.95 -4.11
CA ASN A 135 4.77 -13.86 -3.98
C ASN A 135 3.49 -14.33 -3.32
N TRP A 136 3.27 -13.84 -2.17
CA TRP A 136 2.14 -14.24 -1.34
C TRP A 136 1.03 -13.24 -1.50
N PHE A 137 -0.01 -13.68 -2.17
CA PHE A 137 -1.21 -12.91 -2.28
C PHE A 137 -2.06 -13.11 -1.01
N THR A 138 -2.68 -12.04 -0.57
CA THR A 138 -3.65 -12.09 0.53
C THR A 138 -4.88 -12.94 0.18
N SER A 139 -5.17 -13.10 -1.12
CA SER A 139 -6.28 -13.93 -1.59
C SER A 139 -5.77 -15.22 -2.24
N GLY A 140 -6.46 -16.33 -2.02
CA GLY A 140 -6.14 -17.62 -2.66
C GLY A 140 -6.15 -17.61 -4.20
N ARG A 141 -6.67 -16.53 -4.82
CA ARG A 141 -6.65 -16.31 -6.27
C ARG A 141 -5.35 -15.69 -6.76
N LYS A 142 -4.42 -15.35 -5.88
CA LYS A 142 -3.12 -14.73 -6.22
C LYS A 142 -3.27 -13.45 -7.08
N THR A 143 -4.25 -12.60 -6.76
CA THR A 143 -4.52 -11.37 -7.52
C THR A 143 -4.11 -10.11 -6.79
N VAL A 144 -4.28 -10.09 -5.46
CA VAL A 144 -3.96 -8.94 -4.60
C VAL A 144 -2.77 -9.27 -3.74
N MET A 145 -1.80 -8.39 -3.69
CA MET A 145 -0.70 -8.42 -2.73
C MET A 145 -0.79 -7.21 -1.82
N THR A 146 -0.39 -7.38 -0.55
CA THR A 146 -0.42 -6.34 0.46
C THR A 146 0.94 -6.25 1.12
N GLN A 147 1.62 -5.13 0.93
CA GLN A 147 2.85 -4.80 1.63
C GLN A 147 2.50 -3.97 2.86
N VAL A 148 2.99 -4.42 4.00
CA VAL A 148 2.84 -3.71 5.27
C VAL A 148 4.19 -3.12 5.66
N ALA A 149 4.18 -1.83 6.00
CA ALA A 149 5.33 -1.13 6.54
C ALA A 149 4.98 -0.54 7.90
N VAL A 150 5.88 -0.67 8.86
CA VAL A 150 5.72 -0.10 10.20
C VAL A 150 6.88 0.85 10.47
N LYS A 151 6.54 2.01 11.01
CA LYS A 151 7.46 3.08 11.26
C LYS A 151 7.18 3.74 12.61
N PHE A 152 8.22 4.27 13.25
CA PHE A 152 8.06 5.15 14.40
C PHE A 152 7.38 6.46 13.96
N SER A 153 6.35 6.90 14.71
CA SER A 153 5.66 8.15 14.41
C SER A 153 6.33 9.30 15.18
N THR A 154 6.66 10.35 14.45
CA THR A 154 7.20 11.60 15.02
C THR A 154 6.11 12.62 15.34
N VAL A 155 4.85 12.29 15.02
CA VAL A 155 3.71 13.20 15.28
C VAL A 155 3.51 13.35 16.78
N GLY A 156 3.57 14.58 17.28
CA GLY A 156 3.35 14.93 18.69
C GLY A 156 4.62 14.88 19.56
N GLU A 157 5.82 14.69 19.01
CA GLU A 157 7.08 14.83 19.76
C GLU A 157 7.29 16.26 20.30
N ASP A 158 6.73 17.25 19.61
CA ASP A 158 6.81 18.66 20.00
C ASP A 158 5.82 19.05 21.11
N ASP A 159 4.93 18.13 21.53
CA ASP A 159 4.03 18.37 22.66
C ASP A 159 4.80 18.16 23.97
N PRO A 160 5.08 19.23 24.75
CA PRO A 160 5.89 19.14 25.97
C PRO A 160 5.27 18.24 27.06
N PHE A 161 3.99 17.89 26.93
CA PHE A 161 3.29 17.01 27.85
C PHE A 161 2.87 15.67 27.21
N TYR A 162 3.39 15.39 26.01
CA TYR A 162 3.17 14.12 25.33
C TYR A 162 3.65 12.96 26.22
N ALA A 163 2.80 11.99 26.44
CA ALA A 163 3.04 10.79 27.26
C ALA A 163 3.28 11.04 28.77
N ARG A 164 3.04 12.24 29.30
CA ARG A 164 3.13 12.50 30.73
C ARG A 164 1.75 12.50 31.37
N THR A 165 1.58 11.66 32.40
CA THR A 165 0.37 11.70 33.23
C THR A 165 0.43 12.93 34.14
N ARG A 166 -0.62 13.76 34.11
CA ARG A 166 -0.72 14.96 34.98
C ARG A 166 -0.53 14.58 36.44
N GLY A 167 0.47 15.17 37.10
CA GLY A 167 0.61 15.13 38.55
C GLY A 167 1.58 14.10 39.12
N LEU A 168 2.39 13.43 38.31
CA LEU A 168 3.47 12.55 38.76
C LEU A 168 4.81 13.26 38.71
N ASP A 169 5.59 13.20 39.81
CA ASP A 169 6.96 13.69 39.88
C ASP A 169 7.88 12.79 39.07
N GLU A 170 8.84 13.35 38.34
CA GLU A 170 9.79 12.61 37.46
C GLU A 170 10.56 11.49 38.17
N LYS A 171 10.64 11.53 39.49
CA LYS A 171 11.36 10.55 40.32
C LYS A 171 10.54 9.37 40.82
N GLU A 172 9.21 9.48 40.85
CA GLU A 172 8.34 8.44 41.39
C GLU A 172 7.53 7.69 40.33
N GLY A 173 7.42 8.24 39.11
CA GLY A 173 6.74 7.60 38.01
C GLY A 173 7.72 6.93 37.07
N GLN A 174 7.93 5.62 37.18
CA GLN A 174 8.45 4.82 36.09
C GLN A 174 7.40 4.75 34.96
N VAL A 175 7.01 5.92 34.46
CA VAL A 175 6.11 5.99 33.30
C VAL A 175 6.94 5.68 32.07
N GLN A 176 6.79 4.49 31.55
CA GLN A 176 7.36 4.15 30.28
C GLN A 176 6.70 5.05 29.22
N GLU A 177 7.52 5.79 28.51
CA GLU A 177 7.07 6.71 27.48
C GLU A 177 6.22 5.96 26.43
N ALA A 178 4.98 6.39 26.23
CA ALA A 178 4.11 5.78 25.24
C ALA A 178 4.71 6.01 23.84
N LYS A 179 4.95 4.93 23.13
CA LYS A 179 5.53 4.98 21.78
C LYS A 179 4.42 5.03 20.74
N ARG A 180 4.54 5.93 19.78
CA ARG A 180 3.62 5.97 18.64
C ARG A 180 4.27 5.32 17.44
N VAL A 181 3.52 4.45 16.77
CA VAL A 181 3.94 3.78 15.55
C VAL A 181 2.86 3.93 14.49
N LYS A 182 3.28 4.17 13.26
CA LYS A 182 2.41 4.19 12.09
C LYS A 182 2.56 2.86 11.36
N ALA A 183 1.45 2.25 11.01
CA ALA A 183 1.40 1.11 10.12
C ALA A 183 0.75 1.52 8.81
N PHE A 184 1.40 1.20 7.72
CA PHE A 184 0.96 1.43 6.35
C PHE A 184 0.66 0.08 5.73
N ALA A 185 -0.52 -0.10 5.15
CA ALA A 185 -0.85 -1.27 4.37
C ALA A 185 -1.17 -0.85 2.93
N VAL A 186 -0.29 -1.18 2.02
CA VAL A 186 -0.42 -0.90 0.59
C VAL A 186 -0.86 -2.17 -0.10
N SER A 187 -2.11 -2.22 -0.53
CA SER A 187 -2.69 -3.32 -1.31
C SER A 187 -2.76 -2.95 -2.78
N LEU A 188 -2.27 -3.82 -3.66
CA LEU A 188 -2.21 -3.56 -5.09
C LEU A 188 -2.54 -4.81 -5.91
N MET A 189 -2.98 -4.59 -7.16
CA MET A 189 -3.25 -5.65 -8.13
C MET A 189 -2.34 -5.52 -9.36
N PRO A 190 -1.15 -6.12 -9.36
CA PRO A 190 -0.19 -6.00 -10.46
C PRO A 190 -0.72 -6.53 -11.79
N SER A 191 -1.64 -7.51 -11.75
CA SER A 191 -2.21 -8.14 -12.95
C SER A 191 -3.10 -7.22 -13.79
N LEU A 192 -3.60 -6.13 -13.20
CA LEU A 192 -4.46 -5.15 -13.88
C LEU A 192 -3.69 -3.95 -14.44
N SER A 193 -2.38 -3.91 -14.20
CA SER A 193 -1.51 -2.89 -14.78
C SER A 193 -0.78 -3.42 -16.01
N ASN A 194 -0.64 -2.58 -17.03
CA ASN A 194 0.15 -2.87 -18.24
C ASN A 194 1.64 -2.52 -18.06
N VAL A 195 2.04 -2.12 -16.86
CA VAL A 195 3.40 -1.71 -16.53
C VAL A 195 4.30 -2.93 -16.32
N ASN A 196 5.58 -2.76 -16.58
CA ASN A 196 6.57 -3.78 -16.27
C ASN A 196 6.55 -4.07 -14.75
N ARG A 197 6.40 -5.32 -14.37
CA ARG A 197 6.36 -5.75 -12.97
C ARG A 197 7.65 -5.44 -12.21
N ALA A 198 8.78 -5.38 -12.91
CA ALA A 198 10.04 -4.94 -12.31
C ALA A 198 9.99 -3.47 -11.84
N ASP A 199 9.23 -2.61 -12.51
CA ASP A 199 9.05 -1.22 -12.08
C ASP A 199 8.13 -1.13 -10.87
N ILE A 200 7.11 -2.00 -10.77
CA ILE A 200 6.29 -2.14 -9.55
C ILE A 200 7.20 -2.57 -8.38
N ASN A 201 8.09 -3.55 -8.58
CA ASN A 201 9.04 -3.96 -7.55
C ASN A 201 9.96 -2.82 -7.11
N LYS A 202 10.41 -1.96 -8.02
CA LYS A 202 11.18 -0.78 -7.63
C LYS A 202 10.40 0.12 -6.69
N CYS A 203 9.12 0.39 -6.96
CA CYS A 203 8.29 1.17 -6.05
C CYS A 203 8.20 0.53 -4.66
N LEU A 204 8.02 -0.80 -4.60
CA LEU A 204 7.85 -1.52 -3.33
C LEU A 204 9.16 -1.66 -2.54
N GLN A 205 10.31 -1.77 -3.21
CA GLN A 205 11.59 -2.14 -2.61
C GLN A 205 12.57 -0.97 -2.46
N GLN A 206 12.37 0.16 -3.16
CA GLN A 206 13.30 1.28 -3.18
C GLN A 206 12.70 2.59 -2.66
N HIS A 207 11.40 2.61 -2.36
CA HIS A 207 10.72 3.79 -1.83
C HIS A 207 10.19 3.50 -0.43
N MET A 208 10.24 4.51 0.44
CA MET A 208 9.66 4.45 1.77
C MET A 208 8.15 4.71 1.69
N SER A 209 7.37 4.19 2.64
CA SER A 209 5.95 4.52 2.76
C SER A 209 5.75 5.97 3.18
N GLU A 210 6.59 6.45 4.10
CA GLU A 210 6.69 7.86 4.51
C GLU A 210 8.16 8.25 4.58
N VAL A 211 8.60 9.10 3.67
CA VAL A 211 10.00 9.53 3.59
C VAL A 211 10.36 10.39 4.79
N THR A 212 11.36 9.96 5.55
CA THR A 212 11.94 10.73 6.65
C THR A 212 13.45 10.69 6.54
N LEU A 213 14.03 11.86 6.41
CA LEU A 213 15.48 12.02 6.37
C LEU A 213 16.04 11.99 7.82
N PRO A 214 17.28 11.52 8.01
CA PRO A 214 17.97 11.70 9.27
C PRO A 214 18.11 13.17 9.64
N ASP A 215 18.14 13.49 10.94
CA ASP A 215 18.28 14.84 11.43
C ASP A 215 19.57 15.49 10.90
N GLY A 216 19.45 16.69 10.34
CA GLY A 216 20.57 17.42 9.74
C GLY A 216 20.96 17.00 8.32
N THR A 217 20.34 15.96 7.77
CA THR A 217 20.60 15.52 6.39
C THR A 217 19.85 16.40 5.40
N ALA A 218 20.58 17.00 4.44
CA ALA A 218 19.96 17.73 3.35
C ALA A 218 19.25 16.79 2.37
N ALA A 219 18.10 17.22 1.86
CA ALA A 219 17.41 16.47 0.82
C ALA A 219 18.28 16.35 -0.44
N PRO A 220 18.38 15.18 -1.07
CA PRO A 220 19.15 15.00 -2.29
C PRO A 220 18.55 15.80 -3.44
N ASP A 221 19.41 16.21 -4.40
CA ASP A 221 18.93 16.80 -5.64
C ASP A 221 18.24 15.73 -6.49
N VAL A 222 16.98 15.99 -6.77
CA VAL A 222 16.11 15.09 -7.57
C VAL A 222 15.65 15.74 -8.88
N SER A 223 16.29 16.85 -9.27
CA SER A 223 15.97 17.58 -10.50
C SER A 223 16.05 16.65 -11.71
N GLY A 224 14.97 16.57 -12.49
CA GLY A 224 14.89 15.75 -13.69
C GLY A 224 14.73 14.24 -13.47
N LYS A 225 14.61 13.77 -12.23
CA LYS A 225 14.30 12.36 -11.95
C LYS A 225 12.80 12.09 -12.14
N SER A 226 12.47 10.95 -12.75
CA SER A 226 11.10 10.43 -12.75
C SER A 226 10.70 9.98 -11.34
N ASP A 227 9.39 9.91 -11.05
CA ASP A 227 8.89 9.47 -9.74
C ASP A 227 9.41 8.07 -9.37
N LEU A 228 9.58 7.18 -10.35
CA LEU A 228 10.17 5.85 -10.18
C LEU A 228 11.62 5.88 -9.66
N ASN A 229 12.37 6.92 -9.95
CA ASN A 229 13.79 7.05 -9.57
C ASN A 229 14.03 8.19 -8.56
N ASN A 230 12.97 8.83 -8.08
CA ASN A 230 13.04 9.90 -7.10
C ASN A 230 12.91 9.34 -5.68
N PRO A 231 14.00 9.27 -4.90
CA PRO A 231 14.00 8.67 -3.57
C PRO A 231 13.16 9.44 -2.53
N LEU A 232 12.77 10.69 -2.85
CA LEU A 232 11.88 11.50 -2.01
C LEU A 232 10.40 11.21 -2.25
N LYS A 233 10.09 10.35 -3.22
CA LYS A 233 8.72 9.88 -3.46
C LYS A 233 8.41 8.68 -2.59
N SER A 234 7.18 8.63 -2.09
CA SER A 234 6.67 7.49 -1.35
C SER A 234 6.33 6.32 -2.29
N VAL A 235 6.16 5.12 -1.71
CA VAL A 235 5.65 3.94 -2.43
C VAL A 235 4.37 4.27 -3.19
N THR A 236 3.44 4.99 -2.55
CA THR A 236 2.14 5.33 -3.14
C THR A 236 2.25 6.33 -4.29
N GLU A 237 3.11 7.35 -4.18
CA GLU A 237 3.37 8.29 -5.27
C GLU A 237 4.04 7.58 -6.46
N CYS A 238 4.98 6.67 -6.20
CA CYS A 238 5.61 5.86 -7.22
C CYS A 238 4.59 4.97 -7.95
N LEU A 239 3.76 4.21 -7.23
CA LEU A 239 2.71 3.37 -7.81
C LEU A 239 1.66 4.18 -8.59
N ALA A 240 1.30 5.37 -8.09
CA ALA A 240 0.38 6.27 -8.79
C ALA A 240 0.95 6.75 -10.12
N SER A 241 2.24 7.09 -10.18
CA SER A 241 2.91 7.50 -11.42
C SER A 241 2.92 6.40 -12.48
N LEU A 242 2.88 5.14 -12.05
CA LEU A 242 2.80 3.96 -12.91
C LEU A 242 1.35 3.56 -13.26
N ASN A 243 0.33 4.27 -12.77
CA ASN A 243 -1.08 3.91 -12.93
C ASN A 243 -1.41 2.46 -12.50
N VAL A 244 -0.75 1.97 -11.47
CA VAL A 244 -1.06 0.67 -10.85
C VAL A 244 -2.30 0.83 -9.97
N PRO A 245 -3.33 -0.03 -10.06
CA PRO A 245 -4.44 0.00 -9.11
C PRO A 245 -3.98 -0.41 -7.71
N PHE A 246 -4.08 0.50 -6.74
CA PHE A 246 -3.73 0.25 -5.34
C PHE A 246 -4.66 1.00 -4.38
N THR A 247 -4.63 0.59 -3.13
CA THR A 247 -5.22 1.30 -1.99
C THR A 247 -4.21 1.30 -0.86
N THR A 248 -4.15 2.38 -0.10
CA THR A 248 -3.31 2.48 1.09
C THR A 248 -4.17 2.84 2.28
N ASN A 249 -4.08 2.04 3.33
CA ASN A 249 -4.61 2.36 4.64
C ASN A 249 -3.45 2.67 5.59
N ILE A 250 -3.64 3.67 6.43
CA ILE A 250 -2.66 4.13 7.42
C ILE A 250 -3.35 4.16 8.77
N THR A 251 -2.74 3.51 9.75
CA THR A 251 -3.23 3.53 11.13
C THR A 251 -2.07 3.89 12.06
N GLU A 252 -2.34 4.74 13.02
CA GLU A 252 -1.40 5.11 14.06
C GLU A 252 -1.78 4.43 15.37
N TYR A 253 -0.83 3.76 15.99
CA TYR A 253 -0.98 3.06 17.27
C TYR A 253 -0.17 3.75 18.35
N THR A 254 -0.75 3.92 19.51
CA THR A 254 -0.04 4.32 20.72
C THR A 254 0.20 3.07 21.57
N ILE A 255 1.47 2.73 21.77
CA ILE A 255 1.87 1.56 22.55
C ILE A 255 2.27 2.06 23.93
N ALA A 256 1.43 1.78 24.92
CA ALA A 256 1.73 1.94 26.32
C ALA A 256 1.95 0.56 26.93
N GLN A 257 3.08 0.33 27.61
CA GLN A 257 3.31 -0.88 28.39
C GLN A 257 3.02 -0.54 29.86
N ASP A 258 1.96 -1.09 30.41
CA ASP A 258 1.73 -1.10 31.84
C ASP A 258 2.45 -2.33 32.43
N PHE A 259 3.50 -2.11 33.18
CA PHE A 259 4.08 -3.16 34.02
C PHE A 259 3.28 -3.21 35.33
N ASN A 260 2.38 -4.17 35.44
CA ASN A 260 1.83 -4.60 36.73
C ASN A 260 2.72 -5.68 37.36
#